data_8e5b2ce91b30d1af20dc9a26a20cbd45
#
_entry.id   8e5b2ce91b30d1af20dc9a26a20cbd45
#
_cell.length_a   1.000
_cell.length_b   1.000
_cell.length_c   1.000
_cell.angle_alpha   90.00
_cell.angle_beta   90.00
_cell.angle_gamma   90.00
#
_symmetry.space_group_name_H-M   'P 1'
#
loop_
_entity.id
_entity.type
_entity.pdbx_description
1 polymer ?
#
loop_
_entity_poly.entity_id
_entity_poly.type
_entity_poly.pdbx_seq_one_letter_code
_entity_poly.pdbx_strand_id
1 'polypeptide(L)'
;MAGGTIVVAAGAETTLEQGQAWHGAAACGVTSSAGAHVLRWELLTPTTTGSLVEPTRSSIAITLEHPITLDSTAPYLMRCDRVDFAPGGEARPHGHRGGGIRRLLTGELQVRIGPGPGRVMKPGDAWFESGVEPVHALASPREPTSFMRVSVLPRALRGQSSIVYVDPADAAVKPRQYTVYVDEPIAIG
;
A
#
# COMPACT_ATOMS: atom_id res chain seq x y z
N MET A 1 5.36 -10.76 -9.02
CA MET A 1 5.72 -10.89 -7.60
C MET A 1 7.13 -10.38 -7.42
N ALA A 2 7.38 -9.58 -6.39
CA ALA A 2 8.75 -9.31 -5.96
C ALA A 2 9.34 -10.65 -5.50
N GLY A 3 10.49 -11.02 -6.02
CA GLY A 3 11.15 -12.29 -5.70
C GLY A 3 12.59 -12.04 -5.27
N GLY A 4 13.15 -12.97 -4.53
CA GLY A 4 14.52 -12.93 -4.04
C GLY A 4 14.60 -12.57 -2.56
N THR A 5 15.75 -12.85 -1.98
CA THR A 5 16.09 -12.54 -0.59
C THR A 5 16.84 -11.22 -0.54
N ILE A 6 16.49 -10.36 0.39
CA ILE A 6 17.19 -9.11 0.65
C ILE A 6 17.62 -9.02 2.12
N VAL A 7 18.67 -8.24 2.36
CA VAL A 7 19.08 -7.83 3.70
C VAL A 7 18.87 -6.33 3.82
N VAL A 8 18.11 -5.92 4.83
CA VAL A 8 17.90 -4.52 5.21
C VAL A 8 18.78 -4.21 6.41
N ALA A 9 19.65 -3.21 6.27
CA ALA A 9 20.55 -2.74 7.32
C ALA A 9 20.12 -1.35 7.79
N ALA A 10 19.58 -1.27 9.01
CA ALA A 10 19.12 -0.03 9.66
C ALA A 10 19.53 -0.05 11.15
N GLY A 11 20.83 0.01 11.42
CA GLY A 11 21.40 -0.24 12.74
C GLY A 11 21.58 -1.73 13.05
N ALA A 12 20.57 -2.54 12.79
CA ALA A 12 20.67 -4.01 12.79
C ALA A 12 20.32 -4.54 11.38
N GLU A 13 20.77 -5.75 11.06
CA GLU A 13 20.43 -6.43 9.81
C GLU A 13 19.18 -7.27 9.97
N THR A 14 18.30 -7.19 9.00
CA THR A 14 17.09 -8.01 8.89
C THR A 14 17.02 -8.64 7.50
N THR A 15 16.99 -9.96 7.46
CA THR A 15 16.79 -10.70 6.21
C THR A 15 15.30 -10.80 5.90
N LEU A 16 14.91 -10.46 4.68
CA LEU A 16 13.55 -10.58 4.20
C LEU A 16 13.48 -11.55 3.02
N GLU A 17 12.58 -12.48 3.13
CA GLU A 17 12.19 -13.40 2.08
C GLU A 17 11.03 -12.83 1.23
N GLN A 18 10.72 -13.52 0.15
CA GLN A 18 9.58 -13.17 -0.68
C GLN A 18 8.28 -13.09 0.14
N GLY A 19 7.54 -12.01 -0.04
CA GLY A 19 6.27 -11.78 0.65
C GLY A 19 6.41 -11.27 2.09
N GLN A 20 7.60 -10.90 2.52
CA GLN A 20 7.83 -10.21 3.79
C GLN A 20 7.99 -8.71 3.58
N ALA A 21 7.81 -7.93 4.64
CA ALA A 21 8.00 -6.49 4.64
C ALA A 21 8.79 -6.03 5.86
N TRP A 22 9.49 -4.93 5.70
CA TRP A 22 10.17 -4.20 6.75
C TRP A 22 9.63 -2.76 6.81
N HIS A 23 9.65 -2.18 8.00
CA HIS A 23 9.27 -0.80 8.24
C HIS A 23 10.31 -0.12 9.14
N GLY A 24 10.64 1.13 8.84
CA GLY A 24 11.52 1.94 9.66
C GLY A 24 11.48 3.40 9.26
N ALA A 25 11.87 4.29 10.19
CA ALA A 25 11.94 5.74 9.99
C ALA A 25 13.36 6.24 9.69
N ALA A 26 14.36 5.39 9.86
CA ALA A 26 15.77 5.75 9.63
C ALA A 26 16.20 5.36 8.21
N ALA A 27 17.27 5.99 7.74
CA ALA A 27 17.95 5.56 6.52
C ALA A 27 18.39 4.10 6.65
N CYS A 28 18.23 3.34 5.59
CA CYS A 28 18.60 1.93 5.54
C CYS A 28 19.37 1.60 4.25
N GLY A 29 20.26 0.64 4.33
CA GLY A 29 20.84 -0.02 3.16
C GLY A 29 20.02 -1.24 2.79
N VAL A 30 19.91 -1.55 1.50
CA VAL A 30 19.25 -2.76 1.00
C VAL A 30 20.19 -3.47 0.05
N THR A 31 20.48 -4.73 0.32
CA THR A 31 21.35 -5.58 -0.50
C THR A 31 20.70 -6.89 -0.86
N SER A 32 21.09 -7.47 -1.99
CA SER A 32 20.73 -8.82 -2.40
C SER A 32 21.92 -9.48 -3.09
N SER A 33 22.19 -10.73 -2.78
CA SER A 33 23.28 -11.51 -3.41
C SER A 33 22.89 -12.09 -4.76
N ALA A 34 21.61 -12.35 -4.99
CA ALA A 34 21.12 -13.05 -6.19
C ALA A 34 20.18 -12.17 -7.05
N GLY A 35 20.05 -10.89 -6.69
CA GLY A 35 19.05 -10.00 -7.26
C GLY A 35 17.69 -10.15 -6.60
N ALA A 36 16.98 -9.04 -6.48
CA ALA A 36 15.63 -8.99 -5.92
C ALA A 36 14.83 -7.86 -6.54
N HIS A 37 13.52 -8.01 -6.55
CA HIS A 37 12.58 -6.95 -6.88
C HIS A 37 11.87 -6.48 -5.60
N VAL A 38 12.02 -5.21 -5.27
CA VAL A 38 11.51 -4.60 -4.03
C VAL A 38 10.49 -3.51 -4.38
N LEU A 39 9.37 -3.51 -3.68
CA LEU A 39 8.44 -2.39 -3.68
C LEU A 39 8.70 -1.55 -2.43
N ARG A 40 8.85 -0.23 -2.62
CA ARG A 40 9.12 0.71 -1.55
C ARG A 40 8.07 1.82 -1.54
N TRP A 41 7.57 2.15 -0.37
CA TRP A 41 6.73 3.32 -0.11
C TRP A 41 7.43 4.20 0.90
N GLU A 42 7.41 5.49 0.66
CA GLU A 42 8.00 6.49 1.55
C GLU A 42 6.98 7.58 1.82
N LEU A 43 6.93 8.01 3.08
CA LEU A 43 6.29 9.25 3.48
C LEU A 43 7.40 10.27 3.70
N LEU A 44 7.41 11.32 2.89
CA LEU A 44 8.44 12.36 2.93
C LEU A 44 7.82 13.68 3.39
N THR A 45 8.59 14.48 4.11
CA THR A 45 8.22 15.88 4.38
C THR A 45 8.60 16.73 3.15
N PRO A 46 7.96 17.91 2.96
CA PRO A 46 8.30 18.81 1.85
C PRO A 46 9.77 19.25 1.79
N THR A 47 10.46 19.18 2.93
CA THR A 47 11.88 19.57 3.06
C THR A 47 12.83 18.38 2.89
N THR A 48 12.31 17.15 2.87
CA THR A 48 13.12 15.96 2.64
C THR A 48 13.33 15.80 1.14
N THR A 49 14.50 16.14 0.65
CA THR A 49 14.92 15.68 -0.67
C THR A 49 14.98 14.15 -0.61
N GLY A 50 14.16 13.50 -1.42
CA GLY A 50 14.04 12.05 -1.42
C GLY A 50 15.41 11.40 -1.51
N SER A 51 15.75 10.62 -0.52
CA SER A 51 17.04 9.94 -0.39
C SER A 51 17.09 8.67 -1.24
N LEU A 52 16.86 8.80 -2.52
CA LEU A 52 17.25 7.76 -3.45
C LEU A 52 18.76 7.85 -3.59
N VAL A 53 19.49 7.25 -2.66
CA VAL A 53 20.92 7.02 -2.82
C VAL A 53 21.08 6.21 -4.10
N GLU A 54 21.96 6.65 -4.99
CA GLU A 54 22.23 5.96 -6.24
C GLU A 54 22.57 4.49 -5.96
N PRO A 55 21.77 3.56 -6.47
CA PRO A 55 21.99 2.16 -6.20
C PRO A 55 23.17 1.66 -7.00
N THR A 56 24.13 1.02 -6.35
CA THR A 56 25.17 0.27 -7.03
C THR A 56 24.56 -1.01 -7.61
N ARG A 57 24.53 -1.15 -8.94
CA ARG A 57 23.99 -2.33 -9.64
C ARG A 57 22.48 -2.58 -9.48
N SER A 58 21.68 -1.52 -9.31
CA SER A 58 20.23 -1.61 -9.29
C SER A 58 19.60 -0.47 -10.07
N SER A 59 18.33 -0.57 -10.38
CA SER A 59 17.54 0.49 -10.99
C SER A 59 16.36 0.82 -10.09
N ILE A 60 15.99 2.09 -10.04
CA ILE A 60 14.83 2.57 -9.29
C ILE A 60 13.92 3.32 -10.26
N ALA A 61 12.63 3.05 -10.15
CA ALA A 61 11.61 3.79 -10.87
C ALA A 61 10.51 4.23 -9.90
N ILE A 62 10.20 5.52 -9.92
CA ILE A 62 9.04 6.06 -9.21
C ILE A 62 7.80 5.71 -10.02
N THR A 63 6.90 4.94 -9.42
CA THR A 63 5.66 4.52 -10.07
C THR A 63 4.53 5.52 -9.83
N LEU A 64 4.46 6.07 -8.63
CA LEU A 64 3.45 7.06 -8.24
C LEU A 64 3.99 7.91 -7.09
N GLU A 65 3.75 9.20 -7.19
CA GLU A 65 3.92 10.17 -6.12
C GLU A 65 2.62 10.95 -5.95
N HIS A 66 2.20 11.15 -4.72
CA HIS A 66 0.97 11.89 -4.43
C HIS A 66 1.09 12.63 -3.08
N PRO A 67 0.79 13.94 -3.04
CA PRO A 67 0.75 14.67 -1.77
C PRO A 67 -0.39 14.18 -0.89
N ILE A 68 -0.14 14.15 0.43
CA ILE A 68 -1.14 13.86 1.44
C ILE A 68 -1.07 14.95 2.50
N THR A 69 -2.23 15.51 2.85
CA THR A 69 -2.32 16.51 3.93
C THR A 69 -2.60 15.78 5.24
N LEU A 70 -1.72 15.98 6.21
CA LEU A 70 -1.82 15.39 7.53
C LEU A 70 -1.81 16.52 8.59
N ASP A 71 -2.57 16.35 9.66
CA ASP A 71 -2.51 17.21 10.83
C ASP A 71 -1.26 16.84 11.66
N SER A 72 -0.27 17.72 11.72
CA SER A 72 0.99 17.48 12.44
C SER A 72 0.82 17.26 13.95
N THR A 73 -0.34 17.61 14.51
CA THR A 73 -0.66 17.40 15.94
C THR A 73 -1.32 16.06 16.22
N ALA A 74 -1.81 15.39 15.19
CA ALA A 74 -2.49 14.09 15.33
C ALA A 74 -1.53 12.92 15.27
N PRO A 75 -1.78 11.85 16.04
CA PRO A 75 -0.98 10.64 15.99
C PRO A 75 -1.40 9.74 14.83
N TYR A 76 -0.41 9.23 14.07
CA TYR A 76 -0.63 8.37 12.91
C TYR A 76 0.09 7.02 13.04
N LEU A 77 -0.30 6.10 12.18
CA LEU A 77 0.40 4.87 11.87
C LEU A 77 0.53 4.69 10.35
N MET A 78 1.52 3.92 9.94
CA MET A 78 1.65 3.41 8.59
C MET A 78 1.22 1.95 8.57
N ARG A 79 0.29 1.62 7.67
CA ARG A 79 -0.15 0.25 7.45
C ARG A 79 0.21 -0.20 6.05
N CYS A 80 0.88 -1.35 5.96
CA CYS A 80 1.11 -2.06 4.72
C CYS A 80 0.35 -3.39 4.77
N ASP A 81 -0.54 -3.59 3.82
CA ASP A 81 -1.27 -4.84 3.69
C ASP A 81 -1.43 -5.27 2.23
N ARG A 82 -1.61 -6.58 2.03
CA ARG A 82 -2.03 -7.17 0.77
C ARG A 82 -3.52 -7.45 0.83
N VAL A 83 -4.19 -7.13 -0.26
CA VAL A 83 -5.62 -7.38 -0.44
C VAL A 83 -5.79 -8.37 -1.58
N ASP A 84 -6.44 -9.51 -1.29
CA ASP A 84 -6.66 -10.60 -2.23
C ASP A 84 -8.15 -10.75 -2.52
N PHE A 85 -8.51 -10.81 -3.80
CA PHE A 85 -9.84 -11.06 -4.32
C PHE A 85 -9.90 -12.42 -5.01
N ALA A 86 -10.96 -13.17 -4.74
CA ALA A 86 -11.35 -14.26 -5.63
C ALA A 86 -11.81 -13.70 -7.00
N PRO A 87 -11.82 -14.51 -8.06
CA PRO A 87 -12.38 -14.09 -9.34
C PRO A 87 -13.79 -13.52 -9.18
N GLY A 88 -14.04 -12.34 -9.77
CA GLY A 88 -15.32 -11.60 -9.67
C GLY A 88 -15.59 -10.97 -8.30
N GLY A 89 -14.62 -10.98 -7.39
CA GLY A 89 -14.79 -10.34 -6.08
C GLY A 89 -15.01 -8.84 -6.20
N GLU A 90 -15.97 -8.32 -5.47
CA GLU A 90 -16.39 -6.91 -5.51
C GLU A 90 -16.13 -6.23 -4.15
N ALA A 91 -15.45 -5.11 -4.18
CA ALA A 91 -15.40 -4.18 -3.06
C ALA A 91 -16.45 -3.09 -3.30
N ARG A 92 -17.61 -3.23 -2.67
CA ARG A 92 -18.72 -2.29 -2.77
C ARG A 92 -18.32 -0.89 -2.33
N PRO A 93 -19.08 0.16 -2.72
CA PRO A 93 -18.70 1.54 -2.46
C PRO A 93 -18.35 1.79 -0.98
N HIS A 94 -17.13 2.23 -0.74
CA HIS A 94 -16.60 2.46 0.61
C HIS A 94 -15.52 3.55 0.58
N GLY A 95 -15.35 4.23 1.69
CA GLY A 95 -14.20 5.09 1.96
C GLY A 95 -13.22 4.43 2.94
N HIS A 96 -12.18 5.15 3.26
CA HIS A 96 -11.18 4.79 4.27
C HIS A 96 -10.94 5.93 5.24
N ARG A 97 -10.57 5.61 6.47
CA ARG A 97 -10.18 6.60 7.48
C ARG A 97 -8.72 7.03 7.31
N GLY A 98 -8.28 7.27 6.08
CA GLY A 98 -6.94 7.73 5.74
C GLY A 98 -6.57 7.39 4.32
N GLY A 99 -5.66 8.16 3.76
CA GLY A 99 -5.21 8.02 2.38
C GLY A 99 -4.03 7.09 2.22
N GLY A 100 -3.78 6.67 0.98
CA GLY A 100 -2.61 5.87 0.67
C GLY A 100 -2.50 5.46 -0.79
N ILE A 101 -1.40 4.83 -1.12
CA ILE A 101 -1.07 4.35 -2.46
C ILE A 101 -1.25 2.83 -2.52
N ARG A 102 -1.84 2.37 -3.63
CA ARG A 102 -2.02 0.97 -3.98
C ARG A 102 -1.19 0.64 -5.21
N ARG A 103 -0.79 -0.61 -5.33
CA ARG A 103 -0.14 -1.14 -6.53
C ARG A 103 -0.67 -2.53 -6.84
N LEU A 104 -1.19 -2.71 -8.06
CA LEU A 104 -1.67 -4.02 -8.49
C LEU A 104 -0.48 -4.97 -8.66
N LEU A 105 -0.58 -6.16 -8.09
CA LEU A 105 0.43 -7.23 -8.17
C LEU A 105 0.06 -8.24 -9.24
N THR A 106 -1.18 -8.72 -9.21
CA THR A 106 -1.66 -9.79 -10.10
C THR A 106 -3.12 -9.55 -10.48
N GLY A 107 -3.54 -10.15 -11.58
CA GLY A 107 -4.91 -10.06 -12.07
C GLY A 107 -5.25 -8.71 -12.69
N GLU A 108 -6.54 -8.41 -12.72
CA GLU A 108 -7.07 -7.17 -13.26
C GLU A 108 -8.15 -6.63 -12.31
N LEU A 109 -8.11 -5.33 -12.03
CA LEU A 109 -9.03 -4.67 -11.12
C LEU A 109 -9.65 -3.42 -11.77
N GLN A 110 -10.96 -3.40 -11.92
CA GLN A 110 -11.65 -2.17 -12.26
C GLN A 110 -11.82 -1.33 -10.99
N VAL A 111 -11.30 -0.11 -10.98
CA VAL A 111 -11.38 0.82 -9.84
C VAL A 111 -12.10 2.08 -10.28
N ARG A 112 -13.10 2.51 -9.50
CA ARG A 112 -13.77 3.80 -9.64
C ARG A 112 -13.67 4.57 -8.33
N ILE A 113 -13.19 5.81 -8.40
CA ILE A 113 -13.04 6.71 -7.26
C ILE A 113 -13.96 7.90 -7.47
N GLY A 114 -14.85 8.13 -6.52
CA GLY A 114 -15.87 9.19 -6.61
C GLY A 114 -16.79 9.04 -7.83
N PRO A 115 -17.25 10.16 -8.41
CA PRO A 115 -18.16 10.17 -9.56
C PRO A 115 -17.46 9.93 -10.91
N GLY A 116 -16.14 9.80 -10.90
CA GLY A 116 -15.33 9.66 -12.11
C GLY A 116 -15.55 8.35 -12.85
N PRO A 117 -15.06 8.23 -14.10
CA PRO A 117 -15.07 6.98 -14.83
C PRO A 117 -14.20 5.93 -14.13
N GLY A 118 -14.61 4.67 -14.22
CA GLY A 118 -13.77 3.56 -13.76
C GLY A 118 -12.53 3.39 -14.63
N ARG A 119 -11.44 2.96 -14.00
CA ARG A 119 -10.18 2.60 -14.67
C ARG A 119 -9.90 1.13 -14.46
N VAL A 120 -9.39 0.48 -15.49
CA VAL A 120 -8.90 -0.90 -15.40
C VAL A 120 -7.42 -0.85 -15.06
N MET A 121 -7.07 -1.39 -13.90
CA MET A 121 -5.71 -1.50 -13.39
C MET A 121 -5.14 -2.86 -13.78
N LYS A 122 -3.85 -2.87 -14.19
CA LYS A 122 -3.08 -4.05 -14.56
C LYS A 122 -1.87 -4.21 -13.64
N PRO A 123 -1.24 -5.38 -13.58
CA PRO A 123 -0.03 -5.59 -12.77
C PRO A 123 1.03 -4.53 -13.02
N GLY A 124 1.46 -3.88 -11.95
CA GLY A 124 2.38 -2.75 -12.01
C GLY A 124 1.73 -1.37 -11.92
N ASP A 125 0.44 -1.23 -12.24
CA ASP A 125 -0.26 0.04 -12.09
C ASP A 125 -0.41 0.42 -10.62
N ALA A 126 -0.27 1.71 -10.35
CA ALA A 126 -0.47 2.28 -9.02
C ALA A 126 -1.56 3.37 -9.05
N TRP A 127 -2.24 3.53 -7.91
CA TRP A 127 -3.24 4.58 -7.72
C TRP A 127 -3.27 5.05 -6.28
N PHE A 128 -3.74 6.28 -6.11
CA PHE A 128 -3.96 6.89 -4.80
C PHE A 128 -5.45 6.91 -4.48
N GLU A 129 -5.79 6.67 -3.21
CA GLU A 129 -7.11 6.91 -2.64
C GLU A 129 -6.95 7.82 -1.44
N SER A 130 -7.69 8.94 -1.43
CA SER A 130 -7.68 9.93 -0.34
C SER A 130 -8.28 9.38 0.96
N GLY A 131 -9.16 8.39 0.82
CA GLY A 131 -9.97 7.86 1.91
C GLY A 131 -11.33 8.56 2.04
N VAL A 132 -11.47 9.77 1.53
CA VAL A 132 -12.72 10.57 1.63
C VAL A 132 -13.71 10.19 0.54
N GLU A 133 -13.22 10.04 -0.70
CA GLU A 133 -14.06 9.71 -1.83
C GLU A 133 -14.42 8.22 -1.79
N PRO A 134 -15.70 7.88 -2.08
CA PRO A 134 -16.10 6.48 -2.20
C PRO A 134 -15.34 5.77 -3.33
N VAL A 135 -14.85 4.59 -3.02
CA VAL A 135 -14.17 3.72 -3.97
C VAL A 135 -15.01 2.48 -4.19
N HIS A 136 -15.17 2.10 -5.44
CA HIS A 136 -15.76 0.83 -5.86
C HIS A 136 -14.71 0.06 -6.66
N ALA A 137 -14.49 -1.21 -6.34
CA ALA A 137 -13.54 -2.04 -7.06
C ALA A 137 -14.14 -3.41 -7.40
N LEU A 138 -13.90 -3.86 -8.64
CA LEU A 138 -14.37 -5.14 -9.15
C LEU A 138 -13.19 -5.90 -9.77
N ALA A 139 -12.90 -7.08 -9.22
CA ALA A 139 -11.86 -7.96 -9.74
C ALA A 139 -12.32 -8.71 -10.99
N SER A 140 -11.37 -9.03 -11.87
CA SER A 140 -11.62 -9.86 -13.03
C SER A 140 -12.32 -11.16 -12.65
N PRO A 141 -13.37 -11.59 -13.40
CA PRO A 141 -14.01 -12.88 -13.15
C PRO A 141 -13.17 -14.07 -13.60
N ARG A 142 -12.04 -13.84 -14.28
CA ARG A 142 -11.24 -14.88 -14.91
C ARG A 142 -10.09 -15.40 -14.04
N GLU A 143 -9.60 -14.56 -13.12
CA GLU A 143 -8.42 -14.88 -12.32
C GLU A 143 -8.43 -14.18 -10.97
N PRO A 144 -7.73 -14.72 -9.95
CA PRO A 144 -7.53 -14.04 -8.70
C PRO A 144 -6.78 -12.71 -8.90
N THR A 145 -7.17 -11.71 -8.14
CA THR A 145 -6.58 -10.37 -8.21
C THR A 145 -6.00 -9.98 -6.85
N SER A 146 -4.80 -9.41 -6.85
CA SER A 146 -4.17 -8.98 -5.62
C SER A 146 -3.44 -7.65 -5.78
N PHE A 147 -3.48 -6.81 -4.73
CA PHE A 147 -2.73 -5.56 -4.68
C PHE A 147 -2.12 -5.32 -3.30
N MET A 148 -0.99 -4.61 -3.29
CA MET A 148 -0.41 -4.03 -2.09
C MET A 148 -1.03 -2.66 -1.83
N ARG A 149 -1.25 -2.36 -0.55
CA ARG A 149 -1.70 -1.05 -0.09
C ARG A 149 -0.80 -0.56 1.04
N VAL A 150 -0.34 0.70 0.94
CA VAL A 150 0.26 1.41 2.07
C VAL A 150 -0.58 2.65 2.34
N SER A 151 -1.04 2.77 3.58
CA SER A 151 -1.92 3.86 4.02
C SER A 151 -1.36 4.53 5.27
N VAL A 152 -1.58 5.83 5.37
CA VAL A 152 -1.38 6.60 6.59
C VAL A 152 -2.74 6.74 7.28
N LEU A 153 -2.85 6.20 8.48
CA LEU A 153 -4.12 6.09 9.22
C LEU A 153 -3.98 6.73 10.61
N PRO A 154 -5.08 7.22 11.21
CA PRO A 154 -5.08 7.57 12.63
C PRO A 154 -4.57 6.40 13.49
N ARG A 155 -3.66 6.67 14.44
CA ARG A 155 -3.05 5.64 15.31
C ARG A 155 -4.07 4.79 16.06
N ALA A 156 -5.23 5.37 16.41
CA ALA A 156 -6.32 4.66 17.07
C ALA A 156 -6.88 3.48 16.27
N LEU A 157 -6.58 3.40 14.96
CA LEU A 157 -7.00 2.29 14.10
C LEU A 157 -6.04 1.11 14.09
N ARG A 158 -4.98 1.10 14.92
CA ARG A 158 -4.09 -0.05 15.01
C ARG A 158 -4.86 -1.34 15.30
N GLY A 159 -4.67 -2.36 14.46
CA GLY A 159 -5.40 -3.64 14.54
C GLY A 159 -6.88 -3.58 14.14
N GLN A 160 -7.39 -2.43 13.69
CA GLN A 160 -8.80 -2.26 13.34
C GLN A 160 -8.96 -1.95 11.84
N SER A 161 -10.17 -2.21 11.31
CA SER A 161 -10.51 -1.85 9.93
C SER A 161 -10.55 -0.32 9.74
N SER A 162 -9.99 0.14 8.62
CA SER A 162 -10.11 1.55 8.20
C SER A 162 -11.29 1.80 7.27
N ILE A 163 -12.02 0.74 6.87
CA ILE A 163 -13.10 0.83 5.88
C ILE A 163 -14.34 1.45 6.51
N VAL A 164 -14.98 2.32 5.72
CA VAL A 164 -16.31 2.91 6.00
C VAL A 164 -17.16 2.69 4.77
N TYR A 165 -18.14 1.78 4.84
CA TYR A 165 -19.04 1.53 3.71
C TYR A 165 -20.03 2.67 3.52
N VAL A 166 -20.36 2.96 2.26
CA VAL A 166 -21.42 3.94 1.93
C VAL A 166 -22.78 3.42 2.38
N ASP A 167 -23.06 2.14 2.11
CA ASP A 167 -24.20 1.43 2.68
C ASP A 167 -23.71 0.55 3.84
N PRO A 168 -24.13 0.77 5.10
CA PRO A 168 -23.72 -0.03 6.23
C PRO A 168 -24.03 -1.54 6.09
N ALA A 169 -25.04 -1.92 5.29
CA ALA A 169 -25.38 -3.33 5.04
C ALA A 169 -24.26 -4.08 4.32
N ASP A 170 -23.42 -3.36 3.56
CA ASP A 170 -22.30 -3.93 2.82
C ASP A 170 -21.16 -4.41 3.73
N ALA A 171 -21.14 -4.00 4.98
CA ALA A 171 -20.18 -4.47 5.98
C ALA A 171 -20.28 -5.98 6.27
N ALA A 172 -21.43 -6.58 6.01
CA ALA A 172 -21.64 -8.02 6.14
C ALA A 172 -20.98 -8.85 5.04
N VAL A 173 -20.68 -8.24 3.90
CA VAL A 173 -20.08 -8.90 2.74
C VAL A 173 -18.55 -8.78 2.82
N LYS A 174 -17.84 -9.91 2.89
CA LYS A 174 -16.36 -9.94 2.97
C LYS A 174 -15.78 -10.60 1.71
N PRO A 175 -15.76 -9.91 0.56
CA PRO A 175 -15.37 -10.49 -0.72
C PRO A 175 -13.85 -10.63 -0.89
N ARG A 176 -13.06 -10.22 0.10
CA ARG A 176 -11.61 -10.13 0.04
C ARG A 176 -10.94 -10.55 1.34
N GLN A 177 -9.70 -10.97 1.22
CA GLN A 177 -8.84 -11.30 2.35
C GLN A 177 -7.75 -10.24 2.50
N TYR A 178 -7.28 -10.04 3.73
CA TYR A 178 -6.21 -9.10 4.06
C TYR A 178 -5.06 -9.83 4.73
N THR A 179 -3.85 -9.55 4.28
CA THR A 179 -2.61 -9.94 4.97
C THR A 179 -1.89 -8.66 5.38
N VAL A 180 -1.85 -8.38 6.69
CA VAL A 180 -1.17 -7.19 7.24
C VAL A 180 0.29 -7.51 7.47
N TYR A 181 1.19 -6.72 6.91
CA TYR A 181 2.64 -6.84 7.06
C TYR A 181 3.20 -5.81 8.03
N VAL A 182 2.65 -4.60 8.03
CA VAL A 182 3.04 -3.48 8.88
C VAL A 182 1.79 -2.80 9.40
N ASP A 183 1.78 -2.45 10.67
CA ASP A 183 0.72 -1.64 11.32
C ASP A 183 1.34 -0.88 12.49
N GLU A 184 2.29 0.03 12.16
CA GLU A 184 3.18 0.63 13.13
C GLU A 184 3.00 2.14 13.24
N PRO A 185 3.05 2.68 14.48
CA PRO A 185 3.06 4.12 14.71
C PRO A 185 4.18 4.82 13.95
N ILE A 186 3.88 6.00 13.42
CA ILE A 186 4.86 6.88 12.80
C ILE A 186 4.85 8.25 13.48
N ALA A 187 6.00 8.92 13.45
CA ALA A 187 6.13 10.33 13.79
C ALA A 187 6.03 11.15 12.49
N ILE A 188 5.29 12.24 12.55
CA ILE A 188 5.24 13.25 11.50
C ILE A 188 5.93 14.46 12.11
N GLY A 189 7.17 14.69 11.72
CA GLY A 189 7.99 15.80 12.18
C GLY A 189 7.87 17.01 11.28
#